data_a984a1a0a94c0205d8849ae41ab146d5
#
_entry.id   a984a1a0a94c0205d8849ae41ab146d5
#
_cell.length_a   1.000
_cell.length_b   1.000
_cell.length_c   1.000
_cell.angle_alpha   90.00
_cell.angle_beta   90.00
_cell.angle_gamma   90.00
#
_symmetry.space_group_name_H-M   'P 1'
#
loop_
_entity.id
_entity.type
_entity.pdbx_description
1 polymer ?
#
loop_
_entity_poly.entity_id
_entity_poly.type
_entity_poly.pdbx_seq_one_letter_code
_entity_poly.pdbx_strand_id
1 'polypeptide(L)'
;VGCIKIDLQIAEESIQEKAVLYDKQGDAHFDTISAFIKSLRGSDPDAALFWLARMLEAGENPRFIFRRMLIAASEDIGLADPQAIVVVEACAAAFERIGLPEGTYPLAQAALYLASTDKSNSVMGFFEAKKILKCAQSDNIPTHLRDPNRDKAGLGDGVGYRYPHAFEEHWIPQQYLPQELQGEVFWQPSKNGWEGKRRFDILNRRAAQIAAASEVTQQNFGFISNGPALTHLERWIQRQSDLEGQRLQKLADKLWLDISWNR
;
A
#
# COMPACT_ATOMS: atom_id res chain seq x y z
N VAL A 1 -20.72 -47.83 -43.78
CA VAL A 1 -20.32 -46.78 -42.78
C VAL A 1 -18.85 -46.59 -43.01
N GLY A 2 -18.46 -45.46 -43.70
CA GLY A 2 -17.09 -45.13 -43.98
C GLY A 2 -16.36 -44.69 -42.69
N CYS A 3 -15.22 -45.31 -42.38
CA CYS A 3 -14.36 -44.84 -41.29
C CYS A 3 -13.57 -43.58 -41.78
N ILE A 4 -13.77 -42.46 -41.15
CA ILE A 4 -12.91 -41.30 -41.36
C ILE A 4 -11.58 -41.58 -40.62
N LYS A 5 -10.49 -41.69 -41.35
CA LYS A 5 -9.15 -41.77 -40.78
C LYS A 5 -8.62 -40.35 -40.63
N ILE A 6 -8.40 -39.93 -39.41
CA ILE A 6 -7.71 -38.69 -39.08
C ILE A 6 -6.23 -39.12 -38.86
N ASP A 7 -5.35 -38.76 -39.78
CA ASP A 7 -3.92 -38.91 -39.59
C ASP A 7 -3.29 -37.65 -38.94
N LEU A 8 -2.04 -37.75 -38.62
CA LEU A 8 -1.31 -36.64 -37.92
C LEU A 8 -1.28 -35.36 -38.76
N GLN A 9 -1.22 -35.49 -40.09
CA GLN A 9 -1.17 -34.38 -41.02
C GLN A 9 -2.51 -33.65 -41.09
N ILE A 10 -3.63 -34.35 -41.09
CA ILE A 10 -4.98 -33.76 -41.04
C ILE A 10 -5.22 -33.10 -39.69
N ALA A 11 -4.69 -33.70 -38.60
CA ALA A 11 -4.77 -33.10 -37.27
C ALA A 11 -3.93 -31.81 -37.20
N GLU A 12 -2.71 -31.79 -37.75
CA GLU A 12 -1.84 -30.63 -37.83
C GLU A 12 -2.43 -29.51 -38.71
N GLU A 13 -3.02 -29.86 -39.85
CA GLU A 13 -3.70 -28.91 -40.75
C GLU A 13 -4.98 -28.33 -40.16
N SER A 14 -5.70 -29.07 -39.32
CA SER A 14 -6.90 -28.60 -38.64
C SER A 14 -6.59 -27.73 -37.42
N ILE A 15 -5.37 -27.78 -36.90
CA ILE A 15 -4.86 -26.91 -35.83
C ILE A 15 -4.14 -25.70 -36.47
N GLN A 16 -4.71 -25.06 -37.50
CA GLN A 16 -4.14 -23.88 -38.15
C GLN A 16 -4.27 -22.59 -37.31
N GLU A 17 -4.83 -22.62 -36.14
CA GLU A 17 -4.64 -21.53 -35.19
C GLU A 17 -3.22 -21.62 -34.66
N LYS A 18 -2.43 -20.55 -34.87
CA LYS A 18 -1.10 -20.40 -34.30
C LYS A 18 -1.19 -20.71 -32.79
N ALA A 19 -0.75 -21.90 -32.39
CA ALA A 19 -0.55 -22.19 -30.98
C ALA A 19 0.36 -21.06 -30.45
N VAL A 20 -0.17 -20.23 -29.57
CA VAL A 20 0.65 -19.24 -28.88
C VAL A 20 1.64 -20.07 -28.08
N LEU A 21 2.92 -20.06 -28.51
CA LEU A 21 3.99 -20.73 -27.81
C LEU A 21 4.11 -20.09 -26.42
N TYR A 22 3.52 -20.76 -25.44
CA TYR A 22 3.48 -20.33 -24.05
C TYR A 22 4.00 -21.48 -23.21
N ASP A 23 5.27 -21.39 -22.86
CA ASP A 23 5.85 -22.30 -21.90
C ASP A 23 5.45 -21.87 -20.49
N LYS A 24 4.55 -22.64 -19.85
CA LYS A 24 4.04 -22.36 -18.48
C LYS A 24 5.14 -22.36 -17.40
N GLN A 25 6.32 -22.85 -17.70
CA GLN A 25 7.48 -22.91 -16.80
C GLN A 25 8.68 -22.11 -17.30
N GLY A 26 8.59 -21.50 -18.49
CA GLY A 26 9.67 -20.77 -19.12
C GLY A 26 9.60 -19.25 -18.98
N ASP A 27 10.64 -18.58 -19.45
CA ASP A 27 10.78 -17.11 -19.39
C ASP A 27 9.61 -16.37 -20.02
N ALA A 28 9.03 -16.88 -21.10
CA ALA A 28 7.90 -16.26 -21.81
C ALA A 28 6.63 -16.14 -20.94
N HIS A 29 6.39 -17.07 -20.01
CA HIS A 29 5.30 -17.00 -19.03
C HIS A 29 5.48 -15.81 -18.10
N PHE A 30 6.67 -15.71 -17.48
CA PHE A 30 6.98 -14.60 -16.55
C PHE A 30 6.97 -13.25 -17.25
N ASP A 31 7.44 -13.19 -18.49
CA ASP A 31 7.45 -11.94 -19.28
C ASP A 31 6.04 -11.47 -19.61
N THR A 32 5.14 -12.38 -20.01
CA THR A 32 3.75 -12.03 -20.33
C THR A 32 2.99 -11.52 -19.12
N ILE A 33 3.14 -12.18 -17.96
CA ILE A 33 2.56 -11.74 -16.69
C ILE A 33 3.15 -10.39 -16.25
N SER A 34 4.46 -10.25 -16.41
CA SER A 34 5.15 -8.98 -16.11
C SER A 34 4.64 -7.85 -16.99
N ALA A 35 4.43 -8.09 -18.27
CA ALA A 35 3.86 -7.11 -19.21
C ALA A 35 2.42 -6.74 -18.81
N PHE A 36 1.58 -7.73 -18.45
CA PHE A 36 0.22 -7.50 -17.96
C PHE A 36 0.21 -6.58 -16.73
N ILE A 37 0.95 -6.95 -15.68
CA ILE A 37 0.99 -6.16 -14.44
C ILE A 37 1.57 -4.75 -14.69
N LYS A 38 2.60 -4.62 -15.53
CA LYS A 38 3.15 -3.31 -15.89
C LYS A 38 2.14 -2.45 -16.66
N SER A 39 1.28 -3.05 -17.48
CA SER A 39 0.20 -2.34 -18.17
C SER A 39 -0.86 -1.82 -17.17
N LEU A 40 -1.26 -2.63 -16.18
CA LEU A 40 -2.14 -2.19 -15.09
C LEU A 40 -1.52 -1.02 -14.31
N ARG A 41 -0.26 -1.16 -13.93
CA ARG A 41 0.51 -0.14 -13.21
C ARG A 41 0.69 1.15 -14.03
N GLY A 42 0.94 0.99 -15.32
CA GLY A 42 1.12 2.09 -16.27
C GLY A 42 -0.17 2.77 -16.72
N SER A 43 -1.34 2.28 -16.25
CA SER A 43 -2.65 2.80 -16.66
C SER A 43 -2.90 2.73 -18.17
N ASP A 44 -2.51 1.62 -18.79
CA ASP A 44 -2.78 1.31 -20.20
C ASP A 44 -3.82 0.18 -20.30
N PRO A 45 -5.12 0.51 -20.43
CA PRO A 45 -6.18 -0.47 -20.49
C PRO A 45 -6.14 -1.35 -21.75
N ASP A 46 -5.69 -0.82 -22.87
CA ASP A 46 -5.62 -1.55 -24.14
C ASP A 46 -4.51 -2.62 -24.08
N ALA A 47 -3.34 -2.26 -23.58
CA ALA A 47 -2.27 -3.22 -23.34
C ALA A 47 -2.65 -4.26 -22.29
N ALA A 48 -3.36 -3.86 -21.22
CA ALA A 48 -3.83 -4.79 -20.19
C ALA A 48 -4.79 -5.84 -20.79
N LEU A 49 -5.76 -5.44 -21.60
CA LEU A 49 -6.65 -6.37 -22.30
C LEU A 49 -5.89 -7.27 -23.28
N PHE A 50 -4.95 -6.75 -24.03
CA PHE A 50 -4.14 -7.55 -24.95
C PHE A 50 -3.36 -8.65 -24.24
N TRP A 51 -2.65 -8.29 -23.15
CA TRP A 51 -1.87 -9.26 -22.40
C TRP A 51 -2.76 -10.26 -21.65
N LEU A 52 -3.93 -9.82 -21.14
CA LEU A 52 -4.93 -10.71 -20.55
C LEU A 52 -5.41 -11.75 -21.57
N ALA A 53 -5.83 -11.31 -22.77
CA ALA A 53 -6.27 -12.20 -23.82
C ALA A 53 -5.17 -13.19 -24.21
N ARG A 54 -3.92 -12.72 -24.38
CA ARG A 54 -2.77 -13.58 -24.68
C ARG A 54 -2.55 -14.65 -23.62
N MET A 55 -2.70 -14.33 -22.33
CA MET A 55 -2.58 -15.31 -21.24
C MET A 55 -3.70 -16.37 -21.31
N LEU A 56 -4.96 -15.94 -21.56
CA LEU A 56 -6.08 -16.85 -21.64
C LEU A 56 -5.98 -17.80 -22.84
N GLU A 57 -5.63 -17.29 -24.04
CA GLU A 57 -5.40 -18.09 -25.24
C GLU A 57 -4.25 -19.09 -25.07
N ALA A 58 -3.26 -18.73 -24.28
CA ALA A 58 -2.17 -19.63 -23.92
C ALA A 58 -2.54 -20.65 -22.82
N GLY A 59 -3.80 -20.63 -22.34
CA GLY A 59 -4.30 -21.55 -21.32
C GLY A 59 -3.79 -21.26 -19.92
N GLU A 60 -3.46 -19.98 -19.60
CA GLU A 60 -3.12 -19.59 -18.23
C GLU A 60 -4.30 -19.77 -17.29
N ASN A 61 -4.01 -20.14 -16.06
CA ASN A 61 -5.05 -20.34 -15.06
C ASN A 61 -5.66 -18.99 -14.63
N PRO A 62 -6.97 -18.76 -14.87
CA PRO A 62 -7.63 -17.50 -14.49
C PRO A 62 -7.50 -17.17 -13.01
N ARG A 63 -7.47 -18.16 -12.11
CA ARG A 63 -7.25 -17.96 -10.67
C ARG A 63 -5.86 -17.39 -10.39
N PHE A 64 -4.86 -17.76 -11.18
CA PHE A 64 -3.53 -17.18 -11.07
C PHE A 64 -3.55 -15.70 -11.52
N ILE A 65 -4.27 -15.39 -12.61
CA ILE A 65 -4.43 -14.02 -13.10
C ILE A 65 -5.10 -13.14 -12.01
N PHE A 66 -6.21 -13.63 -11.41
CA PHE A 66 -6.87 -12.91 -10.30
C PHE A 66 -5.95 -12.69 -9.10
N ARG A 67 -5.15 -13.69 -8.70
CA ARG A 67 -4.16 -13.49 -7.62
C ARG A 67 -3.18 -12.38 -7.96
N ARG A 68 -2.73 -12.28 -9.20
CA ARG A 68 -1.83 -11.20 -9.63
C ARG A 68 -2.52 -9.84 -9.62
N MET A 69 -3.79 -9.77 -10.01
CA MET A 69 -4.61 -8.56 -9.95
C MET A 69 -4.87 -8.11 -8.50
N LEU A 70 -5.12 -9.03 -7.56
CA LEU A 70 -5.28 -8.73 -6.13
C LEU A 70 -3.99 -8.11 -5.53
N ILE A 71 -2.82 -8.63 -5.93
CA ILE A 71 -1.55 -8.05 -5.53
C ILE A 71 -1.42 -6.64 -6.09
N ALA A 72 -1.68 -6.43 -7.39
CA ALA A 72 -1.61 -5.11 -8.02
C ALA A 72 -2.61 -4.12 -7.43
N ALA A 73 -3.83 -4.58 -7.07
CA ALA A 73 -4.83 -3.77 -6.38
C ALA A 73 -4.32 -3.24 -5.04
N SER A 74 -3.52 -4.03 -4.30
CA SER A 74 -2.97 -3.63 -3.01
C SER A 74 -1.66 -2.85 -3.15
N GLU A 75 -0.77 -3.25 -4.06
CA GLU A 75 0.59 -2.71 -4.23
C GLU A 75 0.60 -1.41 -5.02
N ASP A 76 -0.09 -1.37 -6.19
CA ASP A 76 0.01 -0.28 -7.16
C ASP A 76 -1.14 0.74 -7.03
N ILE A 77 -2.29 0.32 -6.51
CA ILE A 77 -3.47 1.17 -6.32
C ILE A 77 -3.63 1.53 -4.84
N GLY A 78 -3.58 0.53 -3.96
CA GLY A 78 -3.59 0.72 -2.52
C GLY A 78 -4.70 1.65 -2.04
N LEU A 79 -4.29 2.69 -1.30
CA LEU A 79 -5.23 3.67 -0.73
C LEU A 79 -5.58 4.83 -1.68
N ALA A 80 -5.05 4.88 -2.90
CA ALA A 80 -5.59 5.80 -3.90
C ALA A 80 -7.04 5.43 -4.22
N ASP A 81 -7.33 4.12 -4.34
CA ASP A 81 -8.69 3.61 -4.48
C ASP A 81 -8.90 2.34 -3.65
N PRO A 82 -9.39 2.44 -2.41
CA PRO A 82 -9.66 1.29 -1.54
C PRO A 82 -10.68 0.29 -2.09
N GLN A 83 -11.46 0.66 -3.11
CA GLN A 83 -12.43 -0.24 -3.76
C GLN A 83 -11.74 -1.20 -4.73
N ALA A 84 -10.51 -0.94 -5.16
CA ALA A 84 -9.85 -1.77 -6.17
C ALA A 84 -9.76 -3.25 -5.77
N ILE A 85 -9.36 -3.54 -4.54
CA ILE A 85 -9.29 -4.92 -4.05
C ILE A 85 -10.67 -5.57 -3.94
N VAL A 86 -11.70 -4.80 -3.55
CA VAL A 86 -13.09 -5.28 -3.44
C VAL A 86 -13.65 -5.64 -4.81
N VAL A 87 -13.41 -4.81 -5.82
CA VAL A 87 -13.85 -5.06 -7.20
C VAL A 87 -13.19 -6.31 -7.76
N VAL A 88 -11.87 -6.45 -7.59
CA VAL A 88 -11.13 -7.63 -8.07
C VAL A 88 -11.63 -8.90 -7.39
N GLU A 89 -11.84 -8.88 -6.07
CA GLU A 89 -12.35 -10.03 -5.32
C GLU A 89 -13.79 -10.40 -5.76
N ALA A 90 -14.66 -9.41 -5.96
CA ALA A 90 -16.01 -9.64 -6.47
C ALA A 90 -15.99 -10.26 -7.88
N CYS A 91 -15.10 -9.78 -8.76
CA CYS A 91 -14.90 -10.37 -10.08
C CYS A 91 -14.36 -11.81 -10.02
N ALA A 92 -13.42 -12.07 -9.11
CA ALA A 92 -12.91 -13.42 -8.89
C ALA A 92 -13.99 -14.37 -8.38
N ALA A 93 -14.80 -13.92 -7.42
CA ALA A 93 -15.95 -14.70 -6.93
C ALA A 93 -17.03 -14.94 -8.00
N ALA A 94 -17.26 -13.97 -8.88
CA ALA A 94 -18.16 -14.13 -10.03
C ALA A 94 -17.62 -15.18 -11.01
N PHE A 95 -16.32 -15.12 -11.31
CA PHE A 95 -15.65 -16.10 -12.17
C PHE A 95 -15.82 -17.53 -11.65
N GLU A 96 -15.68 -17.77 -10.34
CA GLU A 96 -15.82 -19.11 -9.74
C GLU A 96 -17.25 -19.69 -9.92
N ARG A 97 -18.26 -18.83 -10.07
CA ARG A 97 -19.66 -19.25 -10.29
C ARG A 97 -19.99 -19.45 -11.76
N ILE A 98 -19.37 -18.68 -12.64
CA ILE A 98 -19.69 -18.64 -14.07
C ILE A 98 -18.80 -19.63 -14.83
N GLY A 99 -17.48 -19.61 -14.60
CA GLY A 99 -16.50 -20.36 -15.37
C GLY A 99 -16.28 -19.81 -16.78
N LEU A 100 -15.39 -20.45 -17.54
CA LEU A 100 -15.15 -20.11 -18.94
C LEU A 100 -16.23 -20.75 -19.84
N PRO A 101 -16.61 -20.13 -20.97
CA PRO A 101 -15.97 -18.93 -21.54
C PRO A 101 -16.48 -17.59 -20.98
N GLU A 102 -17.68 -17.51 -20.39
CA GLU A 102 -18.31 -16.26 -19.96
C GLU A 102 -17.57 -15.59 -18.79
N GLY A 103 -16.81 -16.36 -18.02
CA GLY A 103 -15.91 -15.83 -16.97
C GLY A 103 -14.83 -14.88 -17.46
N THR A 104 -14.64 -14.74 -18.78
CA THR A 104 -13.78 -13.71 -19.36
C THR A 104 -14.29 -12.30 -19.10
N TYR A 105 -15.60 -12.09 -18.94
CA TYR A 105 -16.17 -10.77 -18.65
C TYR A 105 -15.69 -10.21 -17.30
N PRO A 106 -15.82 -10.91 -16.16
CA PRO A 106 -15.29 -10.41 -14.89
C PRO A 106 -13.75 -10.27 -14.89
N LEU A 107 -13.01 -11.10 -15.64
CA LEU A 107 -11.56 -10.93 -15.81
C LEU A 107 -11.24 -9.60 -16.50
N ALA A 108 -11.89 -9.32 -17.64
CA ALA A 108 -11.70 -8.07 -18.38
C ALA A 108 -12.15 -6.86 -17.56
N GLN A 109 -13.27 -6.96 -16.84
CA GLN A 109 -13.78 -5.90 -15.96
C GLN A 109 -12.76 -5.55 -14.88
N ALA A 110 -12.19 -6.54 -14.19
CA ALA A 110 -11.18 -6.33 -13.17
C ALA A 110 -9.92 -5.68 -13.75
N ALA A 111 -9.44 -6.16 -14.90
CA ALA A 111 -8.27 -5.59 -15.57
C ALA A 111 -8.49 -4.12 -15.98
N LEU A 112 -9.64 -3.81 -16.58
CA LEU A 112 -10.00 -2.44 -16.98
C LEU A 112 -10.11 -1.52 -15.75
N TYR A 113 -10.76 -1.99 -14.68
CA TYR A 113 -10.86 -1.22 -13.45
C TYR A 113 -9.48 -0.87 -12.90
N LEU A 114 -8.60 -1.87 -12.76
CA LEU A 114 -7.25 -1.66 -12.25
C LEU A 114 -6.41 -0.76 -13.17
N ALA A 115 -6.58 -0.85 -14.50
CA ALA A 115 -5.85 -0.01 -15.44
C ALA A 115 -6.33 1.45 -15.44
N SER A 116 -7.59 1.71 -15.07
CA SER A 116 -8.21 3.04 -15.20
C SER A 116 -8.32 3.83 -13.88
N THR A 117 -8.11 3.19 -12.71
CA THR A 117 -8.21 3.88 -11.42
C THR A 117 -6.91 4.58 -11.02
N ASP A 118 -7.00 5.49 -10.04
CA ASP A 118 -5.84 6.19 -9.45
C ASP A 118 -4.81 5.22 -8.86
N LYS A 119 -3.54 5.60 -8.89
CA LYS A 119 -2.41 4.77 -8.43
C LYS A 119 -1.75 5.36 -7.20
N SER A 120 -1.38 4.48 -6.27
CA SER A 120 -0.50 4.78 -5.15
C SER A 120 0.17 3.51 -4.63
N ASN A 121 1.46 3.57 -4.42
CA ASN A 121 2.21 2.51 -3.75
C ASN A 121 2.57 2.87 -2.29
N SER A 122 1.80 3.76 -1.66
CA SER A 122 2.07 4.25 -0.30
C SER A 122 2.12 3.14 0.74
N VAL A 123 1.47 2.00 0.48
CA VAL A 123 1.52 0.79 1.33
C VAL A 123 2.93 0.21 1.49
N MET A 124 3.86 0.55 0.59
CA MET A 124 5.28 0.17 0.68
C MET A 124 5.95 0.68 1.96
N GLY A 125 5.38 1.69 2.63
CA GLY A 125 5.81 2.14 3.94
C GLY A 125 5.90 1.03 5.00
N PHE A 126 5.12 -0.04 4.86
CA PHE A 126 5.24 -1.24 5.70
C PHE A 126 6.62 -1.89 5.60
N PHE A 127 7.21 -1.94 4.43
CA PHE A 127 8.54 -2.56 4.23
C PHE A 127 9.65 -1.70 4.82
N GLU A 128 9.50 -0.37 4.85
CA GLU A 128 10.41 0.52 5.56
C GLU A 128 10.33 0.30 7.07
N ALA A 129 9.12 0.19 7.65
CA ALA A 129 8.94 -0.16 9.05
C ALA A 129 9.58 -1.53 9.37
N LYS A 130 9.38 -2.53 8.51
CA LYS A 130 9.99 -3.86 8.66
C LYS A 130 11.53 -3.83 8.59
N LYS A 131 12.09 -2.95 7.76
CA LYS A 131 13.54 -2.77 7.65
C LYS A 131 14.12 -2.15 8.93
N ILE A 132 13.48 -1.11 9.45
CA ILE A 132 13.91 -0.49 10.71
C ILE A 132 13.80 -1.48 11.87
N LEU A 133 12.72 -2.24 11.97
CA LEU A 133 12.54 -3.27 13.00
C LEU A 133 13.67 -4.30 13.01
N LYS A 134 14.21 -4.68 11.85
CA LYS A 134 15.35 -5.60 11.78
C LYS A 134 16.68 -4.99 12.26
N CYS A 135 16.81 -3.68 12.20
CA CYS A 135 18.02 -2.96 12.58
C CYS A 135 17.94 -2.38 13.99
N ALA A 136 16.74 -2.08 14.49
CA ALA A 136 16.51 -1.56 15.82
C ALA A 136 16.33 -2.72 16.82
N GLN A 137 17.13 -2.71 17.88
CA GLN A 137 16.95 -3.63 19.04
C GLN A 137 15.80 -3.17 19.97
N SER A 138 14.81 -2.47 19.43
CA SER A 138 13.76 -1.84 20.23
C SER A 138 12.52 -2.73 20.28
N ASP A 139 12.45 -3.56 21.32
CA ASP A 139 11.25 -4.34 21.69
C ASP A 139 10.38 -3.60 22.73
N ASN A 140 10.71 -2.37 23.09
CA ASN A 140 10.06 -1.62 24.16
C ASN A 140 8.69 -1.09 23.72
N ILE A 141 7.63 -1.73 24.22
CA ILE A 141 6.27 -1.17 24.14
C ILE A 141 6.15 -0.04 25.17
N PRO A 142 5.75 1.18 24.76
CA PRO A 142 5.51 2.29 25.70
C PRO A 142 4.56 1.87 26.84
N THR A 143 4.86 2.21 28.07
CA THR A 143 4.14 1.75 29.27
C THR A 143 2.64 2.06 29.19
N HIS A 144 2.26 3.25 28.70
CA HIS A 144 0.86 3.64 28.55
C HIS A 144 0.08 2.83 27.49
N LEU A 145 0.76 2.12 26.59
CA LEU A 145 0.13 1.26 25.57
C LEU A 145 0.04 -0.21 25.98
N ARG A 146 0.65 -0.57 27.12
CA ARG A 146 0.58 -1.94 27.63
C ARG A 146 -0.80 -2.23 28.24
N ASP A 147 -1.19 -3.49 28.24
CA ASP A 147 -2.47 -3.92 28.81
C ASP A 147 -2.44 -3.89 30.35
N PRO A 148 -3.18 -2.99 31.01
CA PRO A 148 -3.20 -2.88 32.46
C PRO A 148 -3.69 -4.15 33.16
N ASN A 149 -4.48 -5.00 32.49
CA ASN A 149 -4.96 -6.27 33.05
C ASN A 149 -3.86 -7.33 33.16
N ARG A 150 -2.71 -7.09 32.53
CA ARG A 150 -1.53 -7.98 32.58
C ARG A 150 -0.43 -7.48 33.50
N ASP A 151 -0.60 -6.34 34.14
CA ASP A 151 0.38 -5.74 35.06
C ASP A 151 0.41 -6.48 36.40
N LYS A 152 0.88 -7.74 36.40
CA LYS A 152 1.04 -8.55 37.62
C LYS A 152 2.13 -8.05 38.57
N ALA A 153 3.03 -7.22 38.03
CA ALA A 153 4.18 -6.71 38.79
C ALA A 153 3.94 -5.31 39.37
N GLY A 154 2.79 -4.67 39.06
CA GLY A 154 2.48 -3.31 39.48
C GLY A 154 3.42 -2.23 38.86
N LEU A 155 3.89 -2.45 37.63
CA LEU A 155 4.82 -1.57 36.92
C LEU A 155 4.14 -0.36 36.30
N GLY A 156 2.81 -0.22 36.47
CA GLY A 156 2.03 0.90 35.93
C GLY A 156 1.67 0.76 34.44
N ASP A 157 1.52 -0.47 33.94
CA ASP A 157 1.08 -0.73 32.57
C ASP A 157 -0.29 -0.06 32.32
N GLY A 158 -0.41 0.64 31.19
CA GLY A 158 -1.59 1.38 30.80
C GLY A 158 -1.76 2.76 31.46
N VAL A 159 -0.96 3.10 32.45
CA VAL A 159 -1.03 4.41 33.10
C VAL A 159 -0.62 5.52 32.12
N GLY A 160 -1.45 6.57 32.06
CA GLY A 160 -1.23 7.70 31.14
C GLY A 160 -1.80 7.52 29.74
N TYR A 161 -2.43 6.38 29.42
CA TYR A 161 -3.15 6.24 28.15
C TYR A 161 -4.34 7.19 28.07
N ARG A 162 -4.39 7.94 27.01
CA ARG A 162 -5.47 8.90 26.74
C ARG A 162 -6.41 8.28 25.71
N TYR A 163 -7.62 7.89 26.17
CA TYR A 163 -8.57 7.20 25.31
C TYR A 163 -9.19 8.16 24.27
N PRO A 164 -8.94 7.99 22.96
CA PRO A 164 -9.33 8.96 21.95
C PRO A 164 -10.83 9.27 21.91
N HIS A 165 -11.69 8.27 22.16
CA HIS A 165 -13.15 8.46 22.14
C HIS A 165 -13.68 9.35 23.30
N ALA A 166 -12.86 9.65 24.31
CA ALA A 166 -13.21 10.61 25.36
C ALA A 166 -12.96 12.08 24.97
N PHE A 167 -12.42 12.31 23.79
CA PHE A 167 -12.06 13.64 23.29
C PHE A 167 -12.87 14.00 22.04
N GLU A 168 -12.96 15.30 21.76
CA GLU A 168 -13.61 15.82 20.55
C GLU A 168 -13.00 15.20 19.30
N GLU A 169 -13.80 14.98 18.27
CA GLU A 169 -13.43 14.28 17.03
C GLU A 169 -12.85 12.85 17.24
N HIS A 170 -12.99 12.28 18.45
CA HIS A 170 -12.44 10.96 18.79
C HIS A 170 -10.93 10.88 18.52
N TRP A 171 -10.21 11.96 18.75
CA TRP A 171 -8.79 12.06 18.49
C TRP A 171 -8.07 12.91 19.53
N ILE A 172 -6.84 12.52 19.84
CA ILE A 172 -5.95 13.28 20.71
C ILE A 172 -4.50 13.01 20.32
N PRO A 173 -3.60 14.02 20.32
CA PRO A 173 -2.19 13.80 20.08
C PRO A 173 -1.58 12.99 21.20
N GLN A 174 -1.01 11.85 20.87
CA GLN A 174 -0.36 10.92 21.79
C GLN A 174 0.64 10.07 21.02
N GLN A 175 1.74 9.66 21.65
CA GLN A 175 2.75 8.82 20.99
C GLN A 175 2.35 7.36 21.05
N TYR A 176 2.53 6.68 19.92
CA TYR A 176 2.24 5.26 19.76
C TYR A 176 3.47 4.44 19.35
N LEU A 177 4.56 5.09 18.95
CA LEU A 177 5.81 4.42 18.64
C LEU A 177 6.69 4.30 19.89
N PRO A 178 7.58 3.29 19.93
CA PRO A 178 8.66 3.24 20.91
C PRO A 178 9.42 4.56 20.96
N GLN A 179 10.00 4.90 22.12
CA GLN A 179 10.66 6.18 22.36
C GLN A 179 11.76 6.45 21.31
N GLU A 180 12.49 5.43 20.94
CA GLU A 180 13.61 5.51 19.98
C GLU A 180 13.16 5.77 18.54
N LEU A 181 11.87 5.50 18.26
CA LEU A 181 11.25 5.64 16.93
C LEU A 181 10.27 6.81 16.86
N GLN A 182 10.14 7.60 17.93
CA GLN A 182 9.26 8.77 17.92
C GLN A 182 9.70 9.77 16.84
N GLY A 183 8.74 10.19 16.02
CA GLY A 183 8.99 11.05 14.85
C GLY A 183 9.33 10.31 13.56
N GLU A 184 9.50 8.99 13.57
CA GLU A 184 9.64 8.21 12.34
C GLU A 184 8.34 8.23 11.54
N VAL A 185 8.49 8.28 10.21
CA VAL A 185 7.37 8.32 9.28
C VAL A 185 7.53 7.19 8.27
N PHE A 186 6.70 6.17 8.40
CA PHE A 186 6.72 5.01 7.51
C PHE A 186 5.75 5.18 6.33
N TRP A 187 4.57 5.72 6.57
CA TRP A 187 3.55 5.87 5.55
C TRP A 187 3.39 7.32 5.10
N GLN A 188 3.49 7.53 3.80
CA GLN A 188 3.33 8.83 3.15
C GLN A 188 2.12 8.76 2.22
N PRO A 189 1.00 9.43 2.54
CA PRO A 189 -0.15 9.47 1.64
C PRO A 189 0.22 10.17 0.34
N SER A 190 -0.15 9.57 -0.79
CA SER A 190 -0.04 10.20 -2.10
C SER A 190 -1.00 11.37 -2.24
N LYS A 191 -0.97 12.06 -3.37
CA LYS A 191 -1.94 13.11 -3.70
C LYS A 191 -3.17 12.57 -4.42
N ASN A 192 -3.18 11.26 -4.75
CA ASN A 192 -4.15 10.64 -5.61
C ASN A 192 -5.32 10.06 -4.81
N GLY A 193 -6.50 10.10 -5.40
CA GLY A 193 -7.68 9.40 -4.98
C GLY A 193 -8.10 9.64 -3.52
N TRP A 194 -8.44 8.56 -2.82
CA TRP A 194 -8.95 8.60 -1.44
C TRP A 194 -7.92 9.14 -0.44
N GLU A 195 -6.69 8.66 -0.47
CA GLU A 195 -5.65 9.14 0.46
C GLU A 195 -5.24 10.58 0.17
N GLY A 196 -5.29 11.00 -1.08
CA GLY A 196 -5.04 12.39 -1.47
C GLY A 196 -6.04 13.36 -0.85
N LYS A 197 -7.33 12.99 -0.81
CA LYS A 197 -8.39 13.79 -0.16
C LYS A 197 -8.19 13.91 1.35
N ARG A 198 -7.60 12.90 1.99
CA ARG A 198 -7.35 12.88 3.44
C ARG A 198 -5.95 13.35 3.83
N ARG A 199 -5.11 13.62 2.86
CA ARG A 199 -3.70 13.90 3.05
C ARG A 199 -3.44 15.06 4.02
N PHE A 200 -4.21 16.14 3.89
CA PHE A 200 -4.09 17.30 4.76
C PHE A 200 -4.37 16.96 6.23
N ASP A 201 -5.47 16.30 6.53
CA ASP A 201 -5.83 15.90 7.89
C ASP A 201 -4.80 14.95 8.50
N ILE A 202 -4.30 14.00 7.71
CA ILE A 202 -3.27 13.04 8.13
C ILE A 202 -1.99 13.77 8.52
N LEU A 203 -1.53 14.72 7.70
CA LEU A 203 -0.32 15.48 7.95
C LEU A 203 -0.46 16.40 9.16
N ASN A 204 -1.61 17.06 9.34
CA ASN A 204 -1.88 17.89 10.52
C ASN A 204 -1.90 17.07 11.82
N ARG A 205 -2.59 15.93 11.82
CA ARG A 205 -2.59 15.02 12.98
C ARG A 205 -1.21 14.51 13.32
N ARG A 206 -0.41 14.18 12.31
CA ARG A 206 1.00 13.77 12.49
C ARG A 206 1.85 14.88 13.09
N ALA A 207 1.72 16.10 12.60
CA ALA A 207 2.44 17.25 13.14
C ALA A 207 2.09 17.51 14.61
N ALA A 208 0.81 17.44 14.98
CA ALA A 208 0.37 17.56 16.35
C ALA A 208 0.87 16.42 17.26
N GLN A 209 0.94 15.19 16.78
CA GLN A 209 1.51 14.06 17.52
C GLN A 209 3.01 14.24 17.77
N ILE A 210 3.75 14.75 16.79
CA ILE A 210 5.20 15.03 16.95
C ILE A 210 5.41 16.19 17.94
N ALA A 211 4.60 17.25 17.87
CA ALA A 211 4.68 18.36 18.80
C ALA A 211 4.39 17.92 20.24
N ALA A 212 3.35 17.11 20.47
CA ALA A 212 3.00 16.59 21.79
C ALA A 212 4.12 15.71 22.41
N ALA A 213 4.87 14.96 21.59
CA ALA A 213 6.05 14.21 22.05
C ALA A 213 7.15 15.13 22.61
N SER A 214 7.36 16.25 21.95
CA SER A 214 8.37 17.24 22.36
C SER A 214 8.05 17.88 23.70
N GLU A 215 6.77 18.21 23.94
CA GLU A 215 6.31 18.81 25.20
C GLU A 215 6.48 17.83 26.38
N VAL A 216 6.14 16.58 26.20
CA VAL A 216 6.31 15.53 27.24
C VAL A 216 7.79 15.32 27.55
N THR A 217 8.65 15.33 26.54
CA THR A 217 10.10 15.22 26.72
C THR A 217 10.67 16.42 27.49
N GLN A 218 10.22 17.65 27.19
CA GLN A 218 10.62 18.85 27.91
C GLN A 218 10.18 18.85 29.39
N GLN A 219 8.99 18.34 29.70
CA GLN A 219 8.49 18.25 31.07
C GLN A 219 9.23 17.19 31.89
N ASN A 220 9.67 16.09 31.29
CA ASN A 220 10.33 14.97 31.99
C ASN A 220 11.85 15.15 32.14
N PHE A 221 12.50 15.97 31.32
CA PHE A 221 13.96 16.10 31.29
C PHE A 221 14.43 17.56 31.47
N GLY A 222 13.86 18.33 32.38
CA GLY A 222 14.22 19.69 32.70
C GLY A 222 15.47 20.22 31.98
N PHE A 223 15.33 21.17 31.08
CA PHE A 223 16.36 21.91 30.36
C PHE A 223 17.32 21.09 29.47
N ILE A 224 16.93 20.75 28.28
CA ILE A 224 17.84 20.61 27.17
C ILE A 224 17.40 21.60 26.08
N SER A 225 18.05 22.73 26.02
CA SER A 225 18.00 23.68 24.93
C SER A 225 18.54 23.01 23.66
N ASN A 226 17.80 23.04 22.59
CA ASN A 226 18.01 22.43 21.27
C ASN A 226 17.41 21.04 21.15
N GLY A 227 16.08 21.04 21.00
CA GLY A 227 15.30 19.87 21.22
C GLY A 227 15.35 18.78 20.13
N PRO A 228 15.16 17.52 20.55
CA PRO A 228 15.05 16.36 19.66
C PRO A 228 13.92 16.44 18.64
N ALA A 229 12.91 17.30 18.84
CA ALA A 229 11.81 17.48 17.90
C ALA A 229 12.21 18.14 16.58
N LEU A 230 13.06 19.18 16.63
CA LEU A 230 13.64 19.80 15.44
C LEU A 230 14.58 18.83 14.73
N THR A 231 15.42 18.09 15.48
CA THR A 231 16.29 17.06 14.91
C THR A 231 15.53 15.89 14.31
N HIS A 232 14.37 15.52 14.83
CA HIS A 232 13.53 14.47 14.24
C HIS A 232 12.83 14.97 12.97
N LEU A 233 12.32 16.19 12.96
CA LEU A 233 11.77 16.84 11.78
C LEU A 233 12.85 17.05 10.70
N GLU A 234 14.04 17.50 11.08
CA GLU A 234 15.19 17.67 10.20
C GLU A 234 15.69 16.34 9.65
N ARG A 235 15.79 15.28 10.45
CA ARG A 235 16.09 13.92 9.97
C ARG A 235 15.02 13.38 9.06
N TRP A 236 13.75 13.67 9.33
CA TRP A 236 12.64 13.29 8.46
C TRP A 236 12.73 14.03 7.12
N ILE A 237 13.02 15.35 7.12
CA ILE A 237 13.24 16.16 5.91
C ILE A 237 14.44 15.63 5.12
N GLN A 238 15.56 15.32 5.79
CA GLN A 238 16.77 14.79 5.14
C GLN A 238 16.59 13.39 4.56
N ARG A 239 15.77 12.53 5.18
CA ARG A 239 15.49 11.17 4.66
C ARG A 239 14.55 11.15 3.46
N GLN A 240 13.78 12.19 3.26
CA GLN A 240 12.92 12.37 2.08
C GLN A 240 13.73 13.03 0.96
N SER A 241 14.68 12.25 0.40
CA SER A 241 15.68 12.72 -0.59
C SER A 241 15.18 13.71 -1.64
N ASP A 242 16.01 14.66 -1.85
CA ASP A 242 16.33 15.60 -2.93
C ASP A 242 15.27 16.06 -3.95
N LEU A 243 14.26 15.34 -4.30
CA LEU A 243 13.21 15.76 -5.26
C LEU A 243 11.92 16.28 -4.60
N GLU A 244 11.58 15.83 -3.42
CA GLU A 244 10.47 16.37 -2.63
C GLU A 244 10.93 17.30 -1.50
N GLY A 245 12.21 17.31 -1.15
CA GLY A 245 12.77 18.12 -0.07
C GLY A 245 12.44 19.60 -0.19
N GLN A 246 12.53 20.19 -1.38
CA GLN A 246 12.17 21.60 -1.59
C GLN A 246 10.67 21.88 -1.46
N ARG A 247 9.80 20.92 -1.78
CA ARG A 247 8.35 21.05 -1.59
C ARG A 247 7.96 20.87 -0.14
N LEU A 248 8.61 19.95 0.56
CA LEU A 248 8.39 19.70 1.99
C LEU A 248 8.95 20.82 2.84
N GLN A 249 10.09 21.41 2.45
CA GLN A 249 10.62 22.62 3.10
C GLN A 249 9.62 23.77 3.01
N LYS A 250 9.02 24.04 1.84
CA LYS A 250 7.97 25.05 1.70
C LYS A 250 6.71 24.74 2.51
N LEU A 251 6.39 23.47 2.72
CA LEU A 251 5.26 23.07 3.56
C LEU A 251 5.60 23.23 5.04
N ALA A 252 6.81 22.85 5.45
CA ALA A 252 7.31 23.05 6.80
C ALA A 252 7.43 24.54 7.15
N ASP A 253 7.92 25.36 6.23
CA ASP A 253 7.96 26.81 6.38
C ASP A 253 6.56 27.43 6.50
N LYS A 254 5.58 26.92 5.76
CA LYS A 254 4.19 27.34 5.86
C LYS A 254 3.54 26.92 7.18
N LEU A 255 3.78 25.69 7.64
CA LEU A 255 3.31 25.20 8.94
C LEU A 255 3.99 25.95 10.09
N TRP A 256 5.24 26.30 9.97
CA TRP A 256 5.98 27.11 10.94
C TRP A 256 5.47 28.56 11.02
N LEU A 257 5.15 29.15 9.90
CA LEU A 257 4.52 30.49 9.86
C LEU A 257 3.13 30.47 10.50
N ASP A 258 2.32 29.45 10.28
CA ASP A 258 0.98 29.31 10.88
C ASP A 258 1.08 29.06 12.41
N ILE A 259 2.07 28.33 12.89
CA ILE A 259 2.29 28.09 14.32
C ILE A 259 2.84 29.34 15.03
N SER A 260 3.62 30.17 14.33
CA SER A 260 4.21 31.40 14.91
C SER A 260 3.20 32.55 15.10
N TRP A 261 2.05 32.51 14.42
CA TRP A 261 0.99 33.53 14.52
C TRP A 261 -0.02 33.26 15.62
N ASN A 262 -0.03 32.09 16.23
CA ASN A 262 -0.96 31.72 17.31
C ASN A 262 -0.32 31.73 18.72
N ARG A 263 0.78 32.48 18.92
CA ARG A 263 1.38 32.76 20.24
C ARG A 263 1.11 34.18 20.68
#